data_d6a88f34416f11d55335ca0e5d08cf43
#
_entry.id   d6a88f34416f11d55335ca0e5d08cf43
#
_cell.length_a   1.000
_cell.length_b   1.000
_cell.length_c   1.000
_cell.angle_alpha   90.00
_cell.angle_beta   90.00
_cell.angle_gamma   90.00
#
_symmetry.space_group_name_H-M   'P 1'
#
loop_
_entity.id
_entity.type
_entity.pdbx_description
1 polymer ?
#
loop_
_entity_poly.entity_id
_entity_poly.type
_entity_poly.pdbx_seq_one_letter_code
_entity_poly.pdbx_strand_id
1 'polypeptide(L)'
;MKNYLLLAVSLFCSITFAQVRTPQPSPKAKISQVVGMTDFTIEYARPSKRGRAIVGNLIRFGELWRTGANKNTTIEFSDTIMIKGKEIPSGKYAIYTLPNENSWVLYFYSKTDSWGVPKEWEESKIALSITLPVQRIDKEVETFTIDISDIKSSGANINLSWENTLISLPVEVPSVKQAMLSIEKTLSNNPKAGDYYNAAVYYLNEGHDLNQAKTWISKAVEMQDDAFWMFRQQSLILAVPGFHNLEFKDTWFHIS
;
A
#
# COMPACT_ATOMS: atom_id res chain seq x y z
N MET A 1 65.23 12.58 16.63
CA MET A 1 64.08 12.18 17.47
C MET A 1 62.75 12.60 16.93
N LYS A 2 62.58 13.71 16.21
CA LYS A 2 61.27 14.13 15.62
C LYS A 2 60.70 13.17 14.53
N ASN A 3 61.58 12.51 13.76
CA ASN A 3 61.16 11.65 12.65
C ASN A 3 60.66 10.26 13.09
N TYR A 4 61.06 9.77 14.27
CA TYR A 4 60.57 8.49 14.79
C TYR A 4 59.20 8.61 15.43
N LEU A 5 58.81 9.81 15.90
CA LEU A 5 57.49 10.08 16.45
C LEU A 5 56.42 10.06 15.36
N LEU A 6 56.74 10.58 14.16
CA LEU A 6 55.84 10.54 12.99
C LEU A 6 55.64 9.12 12.46
N LEU A 7 56.65 8.26 12.52
CA LEU A 7 56.52 6.85 12.11
C LEU A 7 55.64 6.03 13.09
N ALA A 8 55.73 6.33 14.40
CA ALA A 8 54.92 5.67 15.43
C ALA A 8 53.43 6.06 15.33
N VAL A 9 53.09 7.31 14.95
CA VAL A 9 51.73 7.78 14.77
C VAL A 9 51.08 7.17 13.49
N SER A 10 51.89 6.95 12.43
CA SER A 10 51.44 6.32 11.21
C SER A 10 51.07 4.84 11.35
N LEU A 11 51.63 4.13 12.32
CA LEU A 11 51.37 2.69 12.52
C LEU A 11 50.12 2.40 13.35
N PHE A 12 49.50 3.42 13.96
CA PHE A 12 48.29 3.24 14.79
C PHE A 12 46.96 3.36 14.04
N CYS A 13 46.97 3.69 12.74
CA CYS A 13 45.75 4.01 11.94
C CYS A 13 45.18 2.85 11.11
N SER A 14 45.58 1.59 11.34
CA SER A 14 45.16 0.49 10.47
C SER A 14 44.59 -0.73 11.19
N ILE A 15 43.78 -0.55 12.25
CA ILE A 15 42.98 -1.64 12.77
C ILE A 15 41.58 -1.54 12.10
N THR A 16 41.51 -1.96 10.84
CA THR A 16 40.24 -2.27 10.21
C THR A 16 39.73 -3.59 10.78
N PHE A 17 38.77 -3.53 11.70
CA PHE A 17 38.03 -4.72 12.12
C PHE A 17 37.22 -5.23 10.93
N ALA A 18 37.73 -6.22 10.24
CA ALA A 18 36.98 -6.98 9.26
C ALA A 18 35.89 -7.76 10.02
N GLN A 19 34.67 -7.22 10.06
CA GLN A 19 33.52 -7.95 10.61
C GLN A 19 33.06 -9.01 9.62
N VAL A 20 32.92 -10.25 10.08
CA VAL A 20 32.32 -11.32 9.28
C VAL A 20 30.87 -10.93 8.98
N ARG A 21 30.54 -10.78 7.70
CA ARG A 21 29.17 -10.53 7.23
C ARG A 21 28.51 -11.85 6.88
N THR A 22 27.39 -12.15 7.52
CA THR A 22 26.57 -13.32 7.23
C THR A 22 25.15 -12.90 6.80
N PRO A 23 24.47 -13.72 5.98
CA PRO A 23 23.06 -13.49 5.66
C PRO A 23 22.21 -13.42 6.91
N GLN A 24 21.29 -12.46 6.96
CA GLN A 24 20.36 -12.30 8.08
C GLN A 24 19.34 -13.45 8.08
N PRO A 25 19.08 -14.09 9.23
CA PRO A 25 18.06 -15.16 9.34
C PRO A 25 16.63 -14.71 8.98
N SER A 26 16.34 -13.43 9.15
CA SER A 26 15.07 -12.78 8.77
C SER A 26 15.40 -11.51 8.01
N PRO A 27 15.59 -11.61 6.67
CA PRO A 27 15.99 -10.46 5.86
C PRO A 27 14.89 -9.39 5.86
N LYS A 28 15.31 -8.14 5.71
CA LYS A 28 14.39 -7.01 5.57
C LYS A 28 13.78 -7.00 4.18
N ALA A 29 12.52 -6.58 4.10
CA ALA A 29 11.83 -6.26 2.86
C ALA A 29 11.21 -4.87 2.96
N LYS A 30 11.09 -4.23 1.81
CA LYS A 30 10.36 -2.98 1.63
C LYS A 30 9.44 -3.13 0.42
N ILE A 31 8.19 -2.73 0.59
CA ILE A 31 7.19 -2.63 -0.47
C ILE A 31 6.86 -1.16 -0.62
N SER A 32 6.85 -0.67 -1.85
CA SER A 32 6.31 0.64 -2.21
C SER A 32 5.28 0.42 -3.30
N GLN A 33 4.05 0.89 -3.07
CA GLN A 33 2.92 0.70 -3.98
C GLN A 33 2.05 1.95 -3.96
N VAL A 34 1.68 2.42 -5.15
CA VAL A 34 0.63 3.44 -5.31
C VAL A 34 -0.72 2.73 -5.42
N VAL A 35 -1.68 3.14 -4.60
CA VAL A 35 -3.07 2.67 -4.65
C VAL A 35 -3.94 3.88 -4.91
N GLY A 36 -4.58 3.92 -6.08
CA GLY A 36 -5.23 5.15 -6.54
C GLY A 36 -4.25 6.32 -6.63
N MET A 37 -4.40 7.32 -5.76
CA MET A 37 -3.50 8.48 -5.67
C MET A 37 -2.69 8.50 -4.36
N THR A 38 -2.76 7.43 -3.56
CA THR A 38 -2.10 7.32 -2.25
C THR A 38 -0.87 6.42 -2.33
N ASP A 39 0.27 6.92 -1.85
CA ASP A 39 1.51 6.15 -1.74
C ASP A 39 1.50 5.30 -0.47
N PHE A 40 1.82 4.01 -0.59
CA PHE A 40 2.05 3.09 0.52
C PHE A 40 3.50 2.64 0.57
N THR A 41 4.07 2.61 1.77
CA THR A 41 5.37 1.99 2.05
C THR A 41 5.24 1.05 3.25
N ILE A 42 5.65 -0.21 3.08
CA ILE A 42 5.67 -1.20 4.16
C ILE A 42 7.11 -1.69 4.32
N GLU A 43 7.64 -1.61 5.55
CA GLU A 43 8.98 -2.13 5.88
C GLU A 43 8.85 -3.17 6.98
N TYR A 44 9.39 -4.37 6.75
CA TYR A 44 9.29 -5.48 7.68
C TYR A 44 10.46 -6.47 7.54
N ALA A 45 10.64 -7.35 8.52
CA ALA A 45 11.58 -8.45 8.42
C ALA A 45 10.82 -9.77 8.20
N ARG A 46 11.36 -10.64 7.35
CA ARG A 46 10.73 -11.85 6.83
C ARG A 46 11.32 -13.12 7.46
N PRO A 47 10.82 -13.58 8.63
CA PRO A 47 11.22 -14.85 9.18
C PRO A 47 10.68 -16.01 8.35
N SER A 48 11.47 -17.09 8.25
CA SER A 48 11.06 -18.36 7.63
C SER A 48 10.65 -19.38 8.69
N LYS A 49 9.75 -20.27 8.31
CA LYS A 49 9.21 -21.35 9.14
C LYS A 49 10.29 -22.33 9.57
N ARG A 50 11.11 -22.80 8.65
CA ARG A 50 12.21 -23.76 8.89
C ARG A 50 11.75 -25.01 9.64
N GLY A 51 10.65 -25.62 9.19
CA GLY A 51 10.07 -26.82 9.77
C GLY A 51 9.36 -26.63 11.12
N ARG A 52 9.24 -25.40 11.63
CA ARG A 52 8.53 -25.11 12.89
C ARG A 52 7.04 -24.92 12.63
N ALA A 53 6.20 -25.24 13.61
CA ALA A 53 4.82 -24.79 13.65
C ALA A 53 4.81 -23.29 14.07
N ILE A 54 4.09 -22.46 13.36
CA ILE A 54 4.13 -21.01 13.52
C ILE A 54 2.91 -20.53 14.31
N VAL A 55 1.73 -20.58 13.69
CA VAL A 55 0.51 -20.00 14.28
C VAL A 55 0.00 -20.90 15.41
N GLY A 56 -0.19 -20.32 16.59
CA GLY A 56 -0.52 -21.05 17.82
C GLY A 56 0.70 -21.62 18.57
N ASN A 57 1.90 -21.59 17.99
CA ASN A 57 3.14 -22.09 18.59
C ASN A 57 4.21 -21.00 18.71
N LEU A 58 4.95 -20.70 17.63
CA LEU A 58 5.94 -19.62 17.63
C LEU A 58 5.27 -18.25 17.82
N ILE A 59 4.14 -18.05 17.15
CA ILE A 59 3.23 -16.92 17.34
C ILE A 59 2.05 -17.45 18.16
N ARG A 60 2.06 -17.17 19.47
CA ARG A 60 1.09 -17.73 20.39
C ARG A 60 -0.24 -16.99 20.29
N PHE A 61 -1.33 -17.73 20.45
CA PHE A 61 -2.66 -17.14 20.55
C PHE A 61 -2.79 -16.27 21.80
N GLY A 62 -3.43 -15.12 21.66
CA GLY A 62 -3.63 -14.16 22.74
C GLY A 62 -2.38 -13.37 23.14
N GLU A 63 -1.25 -13.56 22.48
CA GLU A 63 -0.03 -12.80 22.72
C GLU A 63 0.23 -11.78 21.59
N LEU A 64 0.64 -10.58 21.96
CA LEU A 64 0.96 -9.52 21.01
C LEU A 64 2.23 -9.86 20.23
N TRP A 65 2.14 -9.80 18.90
CA TRP A 65 3.24 -10.04 17.98
C TRP A 65 3.60 -8.79 17.17
N ARG A 66 4.91 -8.52 17.00
CA ARG A 66 5.43 -7.39 16.19
C ARG A 66 5.24 -7.53 14.69
N THR A 67 4.48 -8.52 14.23
CA THR A 67 4.11 -8.76 12.83
C THR A 67 5.34 -8.90 11.92
N GLY A 68 6.27 -9.76 12.33
CA GLY A 68 7.55 -9.99 11.65
C GLY A 68 8.65 -10.40 12.63
N ALA A 69 9.88 -9.94 12.38
CA ALA A 69 11.05 -10.22 13.20
C ALA A 69 11.92 -8.97 13.38
N ASN A 70 12.85 -8.99 14.35
CA ASN A 70 13.78 -7.90 14.65
C ASN A 70 13.05 -6.61 15.05
N LYS A 71 13.24 -5.52 14.30
CA LYS A 71 12.48 -4.27 14.46
C LYS A 71 11.01 -4.51 14.09
N ASN A 72 10.10 -3.77 14.70
CA ASN A 72 8.67 -3.81 14.37
C ASN A 72 8.43 -3.51 12.90
N THR A 73 7.41 -4.15 12.32
CA THR A 73 6.88 -3.82 10.99
C THR A 73 6.28 -2.43 11.00
N THR A 74 6.51 -1.67 9.94
CA THR A 74 5.91 -0.34 9.77
C THR A 74 5.17 -0.25 8.45
N ILE A 75 4.07 0.51 8.46
CA ILE A 75 3.34 0.96 7.28
C ILE A 75 3.27 2.49 7.29
N GLU A 76 3.41 3.08 6.12
CA GLU A 76 3.30 4.51 5.90
C GLU A 76 2.41 4.76 4.70
N PHE A 77 1.52 5.76 4.77
CA PHE A 77 0.66 6.17 3.66
C PHE A 77 0.54 7.69 3.62
N SER A 78 0.47 8.23 2.39
CA SER A 78 0.53 9.68 2.12
C SER A 78 -0.76 10.43 2.46
N ASP A 79 -1.89 9.72 2.49
CA ASP A 79 -3.22 10.31 2.66
C ASP A 79 -3.97 9.65 3.82
N THR A 80 -4.99 10.32 4.35
CA THR A 80 -5.96 9.66 5.26
C THR A 80 -6.68 8.55 4.51
N ILE A 81 -6.63 7.34 5.04
CA ILE A 81 -7.28 6.16 4.47
C ILE A 81 -8.43 5.69 5.34
N MET A 82 -9.31 4.87 4.77
CA MET A 82 -10.39 4.23 5.53
C MET A 82 -10.17 2.71 5.61
N ILE A 83 -10.45 2.14 6.76
CA ILE A 83 -10.39 0.72 7.03
C ILE A 83 -11.69 0.30 7.72
N LYS A 84 -12.55 -0.45 7.01
CA LYS A 84 -13.87 -0.86 7.51
C LYS A 84 -14.67 0.32 8.10
N GLY A 85 -14.73 1.43 7.37
CA GLY A 85 -15.47 2.63 7.76
C GLY A 85 -14.84 3.47 8.87
N LYS A 86 -13.61 3.17 9.30
CA LYS A 86 -12.85 3.97 10.27
C LYS A 86 -11.70 4.69 9.59
N GLU A 87 -11.59 5.98 9.81
CA GLU A 87 -10.49 6.80 9.29
C GLU A 87 -9.21 6.58 10.11
N ILE A 88 -8.08 6.55 9.40
CA ILE A 88 -6.74 6.63 9.97
C ILE A 88 -5.95 7.72 9.23
N PRO A 89 -5.43 8.73 9.92
CA PRO A 89 -4.69 9.83 9.32
C PRO A 89 -3.45 9.37 8.57
N SER A 90 -3.05 10.13 7.53
CA SER A 90 -1.76 9.95 6.86
C SER A 90 -0.61 9.93 7.86
N GLY A 91 0.39 9.10 7.60
CA GLY A 91 1.54 8.98 8.47
C GLY A 91 2.14 7.59 8.51
N LYS A 92 3.07 7.40 9.43
CA LYS A 92 3.78 6.13 9.66
C LYS A 92 3.33 5.49 10.96
N TYR A 93 2.99 4.21 10.89
CA TYR A 93 2.51 3.41 12.02
C TYR A 93 3.29 2.12 12.13
N ALA A 94 3.53 1.67 13.35
CA ALA A 94 3.96 0.30 13.60
C ALA A 94 2.76 -0.65 13.54
N ILE A 95 2.94 -1.81 12.96
CA ILE A 95 1.92 -2.86 12.90
C ILE A 95 2.24 -3.91 13.96
N TYR A 96 1.27 -4.11 14.85
CA TYR A 96 1.24 -5.23 15.77
C TYR A 96 -0.01 -6.06 15.55
N THR A 97 0.07 -7.35 15.81
CA THR A 97 -1.09 -8.23 15.72
C THR A 97 -1.25 -9.04 16.99
N LEU A 98 -2.50 -9.34 17.35
CA LEU A 98 -2.88 -10.27 18.40
C LEU A 98 -3.56 -11.47 17.74
N PRO A 99 -2.83 -12.55 17.47
CA PRO A 99 -3.36 -13.73 16.82
C PRO A 99 -4.33 -14.50 17.74
N ASN A 100 -5.41 -15.01 17.14
CA ASN A 100 -6.27 -16.04 17.69
C ASN A 100 -6.55 -17.07 16.60
N GLU A 101 -7.21 -18.15 16.91
CA GLU A 101 -7.43 -19.27 16.00
C GLU A 101 -8.23 -18.87 14.75
N ASN A 102 -9.29 -18.08 14.92
CA ASN A 102 -10.25 -17.73 13.86
C ASN A 102 -10.21 -16.26 13.44
N SER A 103 -9.51 -15.42 14.20
CA SER A 103 -9.39 -14.00 13.89
C SER A 103 -8.14 -13.39 14.51
N TRP A 104 -7.57 -12.38 13.86
CA TRP A 104 -6.48 -11.59 14.41
C TRP A 104 -6.94 -10.15 14.65
N VAL A 105 -6.48 -9.54 15.76
CA VAL A 105 -6.59 -8.10 15.93
C VAL A 105 -5.32 -7.47 15.41
N LEU A 106 -5.46 -6.52 14.49
CA LEU A 106 -4.36 -5.74 13.92
C LEU A 106 -4.41 -4.33 14.50
N TYR A 107 -3.26 -3.85 14.99
CA TYR A 107 -3.09 -2.54 15.60
C TYR A 107 -2.20 -1.65 14.74
N PHE A 108 -2.65 -0.43 14.47
CA PHE A 108 -1.83 0.65 13.98
C PHE A 108 -1.34 1.47 15.18
N TYR A 109 -0.06 1.41 15.45
CA TYR A 109 0.54 1.99 16.64
C TYR A 109 1.46 3.15 16.29
N SER A 110 1.29 4.31 16.93
CA SER A 110 1.98 5.55 16.54
C SER A 110 3.47 5.58 16.88
N LYS A 111 3.96 4.74 17.81
CA LYS A 111 5.38 4.61 18.12
C LYS A 111 6.03 3.55 17.22
N THR A 112 6.93 3.96 16.33
CA THR A 112 7.41 3.15 15.20
C THR A 112 8.86 2.66 15.32
N ASP A 113 9.54 2.91 16.43
CA ASP A 113 10.97 2.68 16.59
C ASP A 113 11.34 1.53 17.55
N SER A 114 10.38 0.66 17.88
CA SER A 114 10.57 -0.43 18.84
C SER A 114 11.32 -1.62 18.24
N TRP A 115 12.24 -2.21 19.02
CA TRP A 115 12.82 -3.50 18.73
C TRP A 115 11.97 -4.60 19.42
N GLY A 116 11.12 -5.28 18.64
CA GLY A 116 10.18 -6.24 19.19
C GLY A 116 8.84 -5.61 19.57
N VAL A 117 8.17 -6.22 20.54
CA VAL A 117 6.98 -5.67 21.18
C VAL A 117 7.43 -4.67 22.25
N PRO A 118 6.79 -3.49 22.40
CA PRO A 118 7.10 -2.55 23.47
C PRO A 118 6.99 -3.20 24.85
N LYS A 119 7.90 -2.91 25.75
CA LYS A 119 7.83 -3.39 27.14
C LYS A 119 6.60 -2.86 27.87
N GLU A 120 6.26 -1.60 27.56
CA GLU A 120 5.06 -0.93 28.05
C GLU A 120 4.14 -0.69 26.86
N TRP A 121 2.99 -1.33 26.88
CA TRP A 121 1.95 -1.14 25.88
C TRP A 121 1.03 0.00 26.29
N GLU A 122 1.01 1.07 25.50
CA GLU A 122 0.24 2.28 25.78
C GLU A 122 -0.99 2.33 24.87
N GLU A 123 -2.18 2.14 25.41
CA GLU A 123 -3.46 2.22 24.67
C GLU A 123 -3.63 3.55 23.91
N SER A 124 -3.12 4.64 24.48
CA SER A 124 -3.16 5.98 23.87
C SER A 124 -2.35 6.12 22.59
N LYS A 125 -1.47 5.17 22.30
CA LYS A 125 -0.68 5.11 21.06
C LYS A 125 -1.35 4.30 19.95
N ILE A 126 -2.47 3.67 20.22
CA ILE A 126 -3.23 2.92 19.23
C ILE A 126 -4.05 3.92 18.40
N ALA A 127 -3.64 4.14 17.15
CA ALA A 127 -4.39 4.97 16.21
C ALA A 127 -5.64 4.24 15.70
N LEU A 128 -5.53 2.92 15.48
CA LEU A 128 -6.64 2.06 15.07
C LEU A 128 -6.39 0.63 15.51
N SER A 129 -7.45 -0.05 15.94
CA SER A 129 -7.49 -1.50 16.08
C SER A 129 -8.61 -2.07 15.23
N ILE A 130 -8.33 -3.20 14.56
CA ILE A 130 -9.29 -3.86 13.67
C ILE A 130 -9.20 -5.39 13.79
N THR A 131 -10.33 -6.04 13.91
CA THR A 131 -10.41 -7.51 13.90
C THR A 131 -10.64 -8.01 12.48
N LEU A 132 -9.81 -8.95 12.06
CA LEU A 132 -9.81 -9.56 10.73
C LEU A 132 -9.96 -11.07 10.86
N PRO A 133 -10.77 -11.72 10.01
CA PRO A 133 -10.90 -13.17 10.01
C PRO A 133 -9.62 -13.83 9.49
N VAL A 134 -9.33 -15.00 10.03
CA VAL A 134 -8.31 -15.91 9.48
C VAL A 134 -8.89 -16.60 8.25
N GLN A 135 -8.16 -16.55 7.16
CA GLN A 135 -8.41 -17.33 5.95
C GLN A 135 -7.37 -18.47 5.89
N ARG A 136 -7.84 -19.68 5.62
CA ARG A 136 -6.95 -20.81 5.36
C ARG A 136 -6.61 -20.87 3.89
N ILE A 137 -5.32 -20.99 3.57
CA ILE A 137 -4.81 -21.12 2.22
C ILE A 137 -4.17 -22.48 2.02
N ASP A 138 -4.40 -23.10 0.85
CA ASP A 138 -3.89 -24.45 0.52
C ASP A 138 -2.38 -24.46 0.34
N LYS A 139 -1.85 -23.39 -0.27
CA LYS A 139 -0.41 -23.24 -0.50
C LYS A 139 0.28 -22.77 0.77
N GLU A 140 1.18 -23.63 1.30
CA GLU A 140 1.99 -23.26 2.46
C GLU A 140 2.98 -22.13 2.12
N VAL A 141 3.01 -21.09 2.94
CA VAL A 141 3.93 -19.95 2.84
C VAL A 141 5.07 -20.15 3.83
N GLU A 142 6.25 -20.54 3.35
CA GLU A 142 7.44 -20.82 4.16
C GLU A 142 7.98 -19.55 4.86
N THR A 143 8.02 -18.43 4.15
CA THR A 143 8.57 -17.16 4.66
C THR A 143 7.46 -16.15 4.86
N PHE A 144 7.34 -15.57 6.06
CA PHE A 144 6.37 -14.52 6.35
C PHE A 144 6.37 -13.46 5.24
N THR A 145 5.22 -13.22 4.67
CA THR A 145 5.04 -12.32 3.53
C THR A 145 3.94 -11.31 3.82
N ILE A 146 4.23 -10.06 3.54
CA ILE A 146 3.23 -9.00 3.39
C ILE A 146 3.21 -8.64 1.91
N ASP A 147 2.03 -8.50 1.33
CA ASP A 147 1.83 -8.03 -0.04
C ASP A 147 0.63 -7.09 -0.14
N ILE A 148 0.49 -6.43 -1.29
CA ILE A 148 -0.66 -5.57 -1.62
C ILE A 148 -1.27 -6.13 -2.90
N SER A 149 -2.54 -6.54 -2.83
CA SER A 149 -3.30 -7.15 -3.92
C SER A 149 -4.63 -6.43 -4.16
N ASP A 150 -5.36 -6.85 -5.20
CA ASP A 150 -6.67 -6.31 -5.58
C ASP A 150 -6.68 -4.79 -5.68
N ILE A 151 -5.62 -4.26 -6.31
CA ILE A 151 -5.40 -2.82 -6.44
C ILE A 151 -6.44 -2.21 -7.38
N LYS A 152 -7.17 -1.21 -6.87
CA LYS A 152 -8.17 -0.40 -7.57
C LYS A 152 -7.86 1.07 -7.36
N SER A 153 -8.54 1.94 -8.14
CA SER A 153 -8.48 3.39 -7.91
C SER A 153 -8.96 3.80 -6.52
N SER A 154 -9.88 3.03 -5.92
CA SER A 154 -10.51 3.32 -4.64
C SER A 154 -9.90 2.57 -3.45
N GLY A 155 -8.98 1.59 -3.66
CA GLY A 155 -8.44 0.80 -2.55
C GLY A 155 -7.66 -0.43 -2.98
N ALA A 156 -7.24 -1.22 -2.00
CA ALA A 156 -6.50 -2.47 -2.17
C ALA A 156 -6.67 -3.38 -0.95
N ASN A 157 -6.12 -4.59 -1.02
CA ASN A 157 -5.96 -5.46 0.13
C ASN A 157 -4.50 -5.53 0.56
N ILE A 158 -4.22 -5.32 1.85
CA ILE A 158 -2.92 -5.59 2.45
C ILE A 158 -3.00 -6.96 3.10
N ASN A 159 -2.21 -7.91 2.62
CA ASN A 159 -2.24 -9.30 3.03
C ASN A 159 -1.04 -9.66 3.91
N LEU A 160 -1.28 -10.41 4.96
CA LEU A 160 -0.26 -11.01 5.82
C LEU A 160 -0.39 -12.51 5.71
N SER A 161 0.63 -13.20 5.20
CA SER A 161 0.60 -14.65 4.98
C SER A 161 1.79 -15.36 5.61
N TRP A 162 1.54 -16.47 6.32
CA TRP A 162 2.54 -17.38 6.85
C TRP A 162 1.91 -18.76 7.13
N GLU A 163 2.65 -19.83 6.86
CA GLU A 163 2.11 -21.20 6.81
C GLU A 163 0.87 -21.29 5.91
N ASN A 164 -0.23 -21.80 6.41
CA ASN A 164 -1.52 -21.88 5.74
C ASN A 164 -2.50 -20.79 6.23
N THR A 165 -1.97 -19.68 6.73
CA THR A 165 -2.75 -18.57 7.30
C THR A 165 -2.59 -17.32 6.45
N LEU A 166 -3.72 -16.72 6.12
CA LEU A 166 -3.82 -15.42 5.44
C LEU A 166 -4.74 -14.52 6.26
N ILE A 167 -4.27 -13.30 6.51
CA ILE A 167 -5.06 -12.20 7.04
C ILE A 167 -5.10 -11.12 5.96
N SER A 168 -6.27 -10.73 5.52
CA SER A 168 -6.46 -9.70 4.50
C SER A 168 -7.11 -8.47 5.10
N LEU A 169 -6.45 -7.32 4.97
CA LEU A 169 -6.88 -6.01 5.44
C LEU A 169 -7.31 -5.17 4.25
N PRO A 170 -8.62 -4.98 4.00
CA PRO A 170 -9.08 -4.07 2.98
C PRO A 170 -8.82 -2.62 3.41
N VAL A 171 -8.25 -1.83 2.51
CA VAL A 171 -8.01 -0.40 2.68
C VAL A 171 -8.69 0.37 1.57
N GLU A 172 -9.29 1.50 1.90
CA GLU A 172 -9.91 2.43 0.97
C GLU A 172 -9.12 3.73 0.96
N VAL A 173 -8.93 4.32 -0.24
CA VAL A 173 -8.16 5.54 -0.44
C VAL A 173 -9.05 6.67 -0.99
N PRO A 174 -8.73 7.96 -0.70
CA PRO A 174 -9.59 9.08 -1.05
C PRO A 174 -9.50 9.50 -2.53
N SER A 175 -9.01 8.65 -3.43
CA SER A 175 -8.64 8.99 -4.81
C SER A 175 -9.80 9.55 -5.63
N VAL A 176 -11.02 9.02 -5.47
CA VAL A 176 -12.19 9.54 -6.18
C VAL A 176 -12.44 11.00 -5.80
N LYS A 177 -12.44 11.31 -4.50
CA LYS A 177 -12.62 12.68 -4.00
C LYS A 177 -11.50 13.60 -4.50
N GLN A 178 -10.25 13.14 -4.45
CA GLN A 178 -9.08 13.91 -4.90
C GLN A 178 -9.14 14.17 -6.41
N ALA A 179 -9.49 13.17 -7.22
CA ALA A 179 -9.66 13.30 -8.67
C ALA A 179 -10.77 14.29 -9.02
N MET A 180 -11.94 14.19 -8.37
CA MET A 180 -13.05 15.12 -8.57
C MET A 180 -12.65 16.58 -8.27
N LEU A 181 -11.99 16.82 -7.13
CA LEU A 181 -11.50 18.15 -6.77
C LEU A 181 -10.45 18.68 -7.77
N SER A 182 -9.59 17.80 -8.24
CA SER A 182 -8.58 18.14 -9.26
C SER A 182 -9.22 18.52 -10.59
N ILE A 183 -10.20 17.74 -11.04
CA ILE A 183 -10.96 18.01 -12.27
C ILE A 183 -11.68 19.35 -12.18
N GLU A 184 -12.44 19.58 -11.10
CA GLU A 184 -13.16 20.83 -10.87
C GLU A 184 -12.22 22.03 -10.90
N LYS A 185 -11.13 21.97 -10.15
CA LYS A 185 -10.12 23.03 -10.11
C LYS A 185 -9.48 23.30 -11.46
N THR A 186 -9.13 22.25 -12.20
CA THR A 186 -8.45 22.37 -13.50
C THR A 186 -9.41 22.93 -14.54
N LEU A 187 -10.63 22.40 -14.62
CA LEU A 187 -11.60 22.82 -15.62
C LEU A 187 -12.19 24.21 -15.37
N SER A 188 -12.07 24.76 -14.15
CA SER A 188 -12.47 26.14 -13.84
C SER A 188 -11.38 27.19 -14.13
N ASN A 189 -10.15 26.78 -14.49
CA ASN A 189 -9.01 27.70 -14.63
C ASN A 189 -8.32 27.57 -16.00
N ASN A 190 -8.94 28.13 -17.05
CA ASN A 190 -8.43 28.15 -18.42
C ASN A 190 -7.96 26.76 -18.93
N PRO A 191 -8.83 25.75 -18.94
CA PRO A 191 -8.46 24.39 -19.28
C PRO A 191 -8.08 24.24 -20.78
N LYS A 192 -7.19 23.30 -21.05
CA LYS A 192 -6.75 22.88 -22.38
C LYS A 192 -7.56 21.66 -22.86
N ALA A 193 -7.46 21.34 -24.15
CA ALA A 193 -8.08 20.15 -24.74
C ALA A 193 -7.78 18.87 -23.95
N GLY A 194 -6.50 18.67 -23.57
CA GLY A 194 -6.06 17.52 -22.77
C GLY A 194 -6.71 17.42 -21.40
N ASP A 195 -7.05 18.53 -20.76
CA ASP A 195 -7.71 18.54 -19.44
C ASP A 195 -9.14 18.02 -19.56
N TYR A 196 -9.89 18.47 -20.57
CA TYR A 196 -11.22 17.95 -20.88
C TYR A 196 -11.19 16.47 -21.28
N TYR A 197 -10.18 16.08 -22.09
CA TYR A 197 -9.98 14.69 -22.47
C TYR A 197 -9.77 13.80 -21.24
N ASN A 198 -8.83 14.16 -20.36
CA ASN A 198 -8.51 13.38 -19.16
C ASN A 198 -9.70 13.28 -18.21
N ALA A 199 -10.45 14.36 -18.02
CA ALA A 199 -11.65 14.36 -17.21
C ALA A 199 -12.74 13.42 -17.78
N ALA A 200 -12.95 13.45 -19.09
CA ALA A 200 -13.92 12.58 -19.78
C ALA A 200 -13.53 11.10 -19.68
N VAL A 201 -12.24 10.78 -19.88
CA VAL A 201 -11.73 9.40 -19.75
C VAL A 201 -11.86 8.89 -18.33
N TYR A 202 -11.54 9.72 -17.33
CA TYR A 202 -11.70 9.35 -15.93
C TYR A 202 -13.16 9.03 -15.60
N TYR A 203 -14.11 9.89 -16.03
CA TYR A 203 -15.54 9.67 -15.79
C TYR A 203 -16.06 8.40 -16.47
N LEU A 204 -15.58 8.10 -17.68
CA LEU A 204 -15.92 6.85 -18.35
C LEU A 204 -15.41 5.64 -17.57
N ASN A 205 -14.13 5.64 -17.19
CA ASN A 205 -13.48 4.48 -16.57
C ASN A 205 -14.01 4.17 -15.16
N GLU A 206 -14.37 5.22 -14.40
CA GLU A 206 -14.88 5.08 -13.04
C GLU A 206 -16.42 4.98 -12.99
N GLY A 207 -17.09 4.98 -14.14
CA GLY A 207 -18.56 4.87 -14.21
C GLY A 207 -19.32 6.09 -13.66
N HIS A 208 -18.71 7.29 -13.76
CA HIS A 208 -19.36 8.54 -13.36
C HIS A 208 -20.36 9.04 -14.42
N ASP A 209 -20.86 10.29 -14.29
CA ASP A 209 -21.82 10.87 -15.22
C ASP A 209 -21.30 10.89 -16.67
N LEU A 210 -21.84 10.02 -17.49
CA LEU A 210 -21.50 9.91 -18.91
C LEU A 210 -21.93 11.10 -19.74
N ASN A 211 -23.01 11.79 -19.39
CA ASN A 211 -23.42 12.98 -20.13
C ASN A 211 -22.39 14.08 -19.94
N GLN A 212 -21.83 14.17 -18.73
CA GLN A 212 -20.72 15.07 -18.44
C GLN A 212 -19.45 14.64 -19.20
N ALA A 213 -19.13 13.34 -19.24
CA ALA A 213 -18.01 12.81 -20.02
C ALA A 213 -18.16 13.11 -21.52
N LYS A 214 -19.37 12.96 -22.09
CA LYS A 214 -19.69 13.33 -23.49
C LYS A 214 -19.47 14.81 -23.75
N THR A 215 -19.93 15.66 -22.83
CA THR A 215 -19.75 17.11 -22.94
C THR A 215 -18.26 17.48 -22.98
N TRP A 216 -17.47 16.92 -22.07
CA TRP A 216 -16.04 17.23 -22.01
C TRP A 216 -15.25 16.66 -23.18
N ILE A 217 -15.52 15.43 -23.63
CA ILE A 217 -14.80 14.88 -24.77
C ILE A 217 -15.12 15.64 -26.07
N SER A 218 -16.36 16.09 -26.27
CA SER A 218 -16.72 16.92 -27.41
C SER A 218 -15.96 18.25 -27.40
N LYS A 219 -15.85 18.88 -26.22
CA LYS A 219 -15.09 20.12 -26.06
C LYS A 219 -13.59 19.92 -26.29
N ALA A 220 -13.01 18.78 -25.86
CA ALA A 220 -11.62 18.44 -26.14
C ALA A 220 -11.34 18.35 -27.64
N VAL A 221 -12.22 17.66 -28.38
CA VAL A 221 -12.14 17.52 -29.86
C VAL A 221 -12.29 18.86 -30.58
N GLU A 222 -13.25 19.72 -30.14
CA GLU A 222 -13.43 21.06 -30.71
C GLU A 222 -12.18 21.95 -30.52
N MET A 223 -11.46 21.78 -29.43
CA MET A 223 -10.25 22.56 -29.13
C MET A 223 -8.99 22.03 -29.83
N GLN A 224 -8.98 20.76 -30.23
CA GLN A 224 -7.85 20.10 -30.88
C GLN A 224 -8.35 19.06 -31.90
N ASP A 225 -8.55 19.50 -33.11
CA ASP A 225 -9.17 18.74 -34.22
C ASP A 225 -8.20 17.79 -34.99
N ASP A 226 -6.89 17.86 -34.72
CA ASP A 226 -5.87 16.97 -35.29
C ASP A 226 -5.57 15.73 -34.40
N ALA A 227 -6.17 15.64 -33.21
CA ALA A 227 -5.88 14.62 -32.20
C ALA A 227 -6.75 13.36 -32.40
N PHE A 228 -6.35 12.44 -33.29
CA PHE A 228 -7.11 11.22 -33.62
C PHE A 228 -7.50 10.36 -32.38
N TRP A 229 -6.68 10.35 -31.33
CA TRP A 229 -6.96 9.61 -30.09
C TRP A 229 -8.15 10.21 -29.32
N MET A 230 -8.36 11.53 -29.40
CA MET A 230 -9.53 12.18 -28.79
C MET A 230 -10.82 11.80 -29.54
N PHE A 231 -10.80 11.76 -30.88
CA PHE A 231 -11.92 11.27 -31.68
C PHE A 231 -12.25 9.81 -31.40
N ARG A 232 -11.21 8.96 -31.28
CA ARG A 232 -11.41 7.56 -30.89
C ARG A 232 -12.10 7.46 -29.54
N GLN A 233 -11.64 8.22 -28.54
CA GLN A 233 -12.25 8.22 -27.20
C GLN A 233 -13.67 8.77 -27.21
N GLN A 234 -13.94 9.82 -28.00
CA GLN A 234 -15.28 10.34 -28.19
C GLN A 234 -16.22 9.26 -28.75
N SER A 235 -15.77 8.53 -29.76
CA SER A 235 -16.55 7.43 -30.34
C SER A 235 -16.86 6.35 -29.28
N LEU A 236 -15.92 6.00 -28.42
CA LEU A 236 -16.14 5.04 -27.34
C LEU A 236 -17.16 5.54 -26.32
N ILE A 237 -17.05 6.80 -25.88
CA ILE A 237 -18.00 7.40 -24.92
C ILE A 237 -19.40 7.49 -25.53
N LEU A 238 -19.53 7.86 -26.82
CA LEU A 238 -20.82 7.98 -27.50
C LEU A 238 -21.48 6.62 -27.79
N ALA A 239 -20.68 5.56 -27.94
CA ALA A 239 -21.15 4.21 -28.22
C ALA A 239 -21.69 3.49 -26.99
N VAL A 240 -21.44 3.99 -25.78
CA VAL A 240 -21.97 3.36 -24.57
C VAL A 240 -23.49 3.51 -24.56
N PRO A 241 -24.31 2.41 -24.62
CA PRO A 241 -25.75 2.47 -24.57
C PRO A 241 -26.21 3.15 -23.28
N GLY A 242 -27.25 3.97 -23.34
CA GLY A 242 -27.73 4.77 -22.22
C GLY A 242 -27.75 4.00 -20.91
N PHE A 243 -27.04 4.53 -19.93
CA PHE A 243 -26.75 3.94 -18.64
C PHE A 243 -28.03 3.79 -17.79
N HIS A 244 -28.66 2.66 -17.91
CA HIS A 244 -29.47 2.08 -16.85
C HIS A 244 -28.89 0.68 -16.60
N ASN A 245 -28.16 0.50 -15.50
CA ASN A 245 -27.68 -0.77 -14.97
C ASN A 245 -26.60 -1.51 -15.79
N LEU A 246 -25.38 -1.02 -15.77
CA LEU A 246 -24.21 -1.90 -15.94
C LEU A 246 -23.29 -1.72 -14.72
N GLU A 247 -23.30 -2.74 -13.85
CA GLU A 247 -22.17 -3.02 -12.98
C GLU A 247 -20.96 -3.31 -13.89
N PHE A 248 -20.09 -2.34 -14.10
CA PHE A 248 -18.79 -2.58 -14.72
C PHE A 248 -17.89 -3.29 -13.71
N LYS A 249 -18.14 -4.59 -13.52
CA LYS A 249 -17.19 -5.51 -12.91
C LYS A 249 -16.30 -6.07 -14.01
N ASP A 250 -15.03 -5.71 -13.96
CA ASP A 250 -13.88 -6.51 -14.41
C ASP A 250 -13.72 -6.90 -15.90
N THR A 251 -14.01 -6.05 -16.89
CA THR A 251 -13.91 -6.46 -18.30
C THR A 251 -12.80 -5.79 -19.14
N TRP A 252 -11.90 -4.99 -18.60
CA TRP A 252 -10.92 -4.25 -19.44
C TRP A 252 -9.45 -4.67 -19.30
N PHE A 253 -9.12 -5.82 -18.72
CA PHE A 253 -7.75 -6.34 -18.64
C PHE A 253 -7.51 -7.65 -19.41
N HIS A 254 -8.03 -7.76 -20.64
CA HIS A 254 -7.60 -8.81 -21.55
C HIS A 254 -7.43 -8.27 -22.96
N ILE A 255 -6.39 -7.45 -23.20
CA ILE A 255 -5.76 -7.35 -24.53
C ILE A 255 -4.27 -7.02 -24.32
N SER A 256 -3.49 -8.02 -24.59
CA SER A 256 -2.11 -8.19 -25.02
C SER A 256 -1.23 -8.99 -24.10
#